data_79b58b0ee080f44f6d71ec2be875871c
#
_entry.id   79b58b0ee080f44f6d71ec2be875871c
#
_cell.length_a   1.000
_cell.length_b   1.000
_cell.length_c   1.000
_cell.angle_alpha   90.00
_cell.angle_beta   90.00
_cell.angle_gamma   90.00
#
_symmetry.space_group_name_H-M   'P 1'
#
loop_
_entity.id
_entity.type
_entity.pdbx_description
1 polymer ?
#
loop_
_entity_poly.entity_id
_entity_poly.type
_entity_poly.pdbx_seq_one_letter_code
_entity_poly.pdbx_strand_id
1 'polypeptide(L)'
;MEKKGQNPDTDIPMVGKSPCVRITGITAEMNLTLVTEFFLIAFTEYPEWALPLFLLFLFMYLITLLGNLGMIILIRLDHRLHIPMYFLLSHLSFMDICYSSVTVPQMLAMLLEHGAALSYTRCAIQFFLFTFFGSIDCYLLALMAYDRYLAVCQPLLYVTIMTQQTRLSLVTGAYVAGLFSALVRTVSAFTLSFCGANEIDFIFCDLPPLLKLACGESYTQEVVIVVFAIFVIPASMVVILVSYLFIIVAIVRMPSAGSRAKTFSTCTSHLTAVSLFFGTLIFMYLRGNSGQSSEKNQVVSVLYTGVIPMLNPLIYSLRNKEVKEALRKFLNRVKLS
;
A
#
# COMPACT_ATOMS: atom_id res chain seq x y z
N MET A 1 48.59 -15.00 54.93
CA MET A 1 48.85 -15.37 53.54
C MET A 1 47.58 -16.06 52.99
N GLU A 2 46.65 -15.28 52.48
CA GLU A 2 45.39 -15.79 52.00
C GLU A 2 45.12 -15.18 50.62
N LYS A 3 45.01 -16.03 49.62
CA LYS A 3 44.55 -15.65 48.29
C LYS A 3 43.05 -15.92 48.23
N LYS A 4 42.27 -14.86 48.09
CA LYS A 4 40.84 -14.93 47.72
C LYS A 4 40.70 -15.11 46.25
N GLY A 5 39.91 -16.12 45.85
CA GLY A 5 39.51 -16.40 44.50
C GLY A 5 38.51 -15.39 43.98
N GLN A 6 38.68 -15.00 42.75
CA GLN A 6 37.73 -14.26 41.92
C GLN A 6 36.84 -15.24 41.16
N ASN A 7 35.56 -15.03 41.28
CA ASN A 7 34.51 -15.70 40.53
C ASN A 7 34.21 -14.83 39.27
N PRO A 8 34.19 -15.36 38.07
CA PRO A 8 33.80 -14.59 36.90
C PRO A 8 32.29 -14.73 36.67
N ASP A 9 31.57 -13.66 36.97
CA ASP A 9 30.18 -13.53 36.57
C ASP A 9 30.12 -13.30 35.03
N THR A 10 29.31 -14.11 34.40
CA THR A 10 28.99 -14.09 32.99
C THR A 10 28.02 -12.97 32.71
N ASP A 11 28.51 -11.84 32.21
CA ASP A 11 27.67 -10.75 31.67
C ASP A 11 27.16 -11.09 30.28
N ILE A 12 25.87 -11.31 30.18
CA ILE A 12 25.13 -11.34 28.92
C ILE A 12 24.86 -9.89 28.50
N PRO A 13 25.29 -9.43 27.32
CA PRO A 13 24.99 -8.06 26.89
C PRO A 13 23.52 -7.95 26.50
N MET A 14 22.74 -7.31 27.32
CA MET A 14 21.41 -6.81 26.96
C MET A 14 21.57 -5.68 25.96
N VAL A 15 20.99 -5.88 24.78
CA VAL A 15 20.91 -4.91 23.69
C VAL A 15 20.19 -3.66 24.19
N GLY A 16 20.92 -2.54 24.21
CA GLY A 16 20.51 -1.35 24.92
C GLY A 16 19.45 -0.53 24.22
N LYS A 17 18.40 -0.27 24.98
CA LYS A 17 17.70 1.02 24.93
C LYS A 17 18.57 2.03 25.67
N SER A 18 18.90 3.14 25.05
CA SER A 18 19.62 4.23 25.71
C SER A 18 18.91 4.65 27.00
N PRO A 19 19.60 4.74 28.16
CA PRO A 19 18.93 5.09 29.40
C PRO A 19 18.55 6.57 29.40
N CYS A 20 17.27 6.86 29.60
CA CYS A 20 16.84 8.19 30.07
C CYS A 20 17.46 8.44 31.43
N VAL A 21 18.51 9.20 31.48
CA VAL A 21 19.08 9.67 32.75
C VAL A 21 18.15 10.70 33.37
N ARG A 22 17.45 10.31 34.42
CA ARG A 22 16.66 11.22 35.26
C ARG A 22 17.63 12.06 36.09
N ILE A 23 18.02 13.22 35.63
CA ILE A 23 18.73 14.22 36.40
C ILE A 23 17.70 15.04 37.16
N THR A 24 17.55 14.75 38.45
CA THR A 24 16.81 15.57 39.42
C THR A 24 17.59 16.86 39.67
N GLY A 25 17.01 18.01 39.27
CA GLY A 25 17.40 19.30 39.86
C GLY A 25 18.20 20.26 39.00
N ILE A 26 18.01 20.32 37.69
CA ILE A 26 18.33 21.49 36.86
C ILE A 26 17.18 21.66 35.86
N THR A 27 16.49 22.80 35.93
CA THR A 27 15.60 23.27 34.90
C THR A 27 16.44 23.61 33.64
N ALA A 28 16.90 22.59 32.95
CA ALA A 28 17.30 22.74 31.55
C ALA A 28 16.00 22.99 30.81
N GLU A 29 15.73 24.22 30.40
CA GLU A 29 14.84 24.49 29.28
C GLU A 29 15.32 23.62 28.15
N MET A 30 14.68 22.47 28.00
CA MET A 30 14.83 21.63 26.83
C MET A 30 14.23 22.48 25.71
N ASN A 31 15.10 23.15 24.95
CA ASN A 31 14.71 23.77 23.68
C ASN A 31 14.16 22.63 22.83
N LEU A 32 12.85 22.41 22.95
CA LEU A 32 12.09 21.54 22.10
C LEU A 32 12.09 22.27 20.74
N THR A 33 13.12 22.04 19.95
CA THR A 33 13.14 22.51 18.56
C THR A 33 12.02 21.77 17.86
N LEU A 34 10.92 22.47 17.69
CA LEU A 34 9.77 21.97 16.95
C LEU A 34 10.30 21.55 15.56
N VAL A 35 10.23 20.28 15.23
CA VAL A 35 10.66 19.79 13.92
C VAL A 35 9.75 20.40 12.87
N THR A 36 10.29 21.33 12.08
CA THR A 36 9.56 22.01 11.02
C THR A 36 9.73 21.36 9.67
N GLU A 37 10.81 20.59 9.49
CA GLU A 37 11.17 19.92 8.25
C GLU A 37 11.78 18.56 8.52
N PHE A 38 11.51 17.61 7.62
CA PHE A 38 12.13 16.29 7.54
C PHE A 38 13.03 16.20 6.31
N PHE A 39 14.15 15.50 6.41
CA PHE A 39 15.06 15.25 5.30
C PHE A 39 14.97 13.80 4.88
N LEU A 40 14.47 13.56 3.67
CA LEU A 40 14.45 12.23 3.05
C LEU A 40 15.82 11.96 2.43
N ILE A 41 16.51 10.88 2.87
CA ILE A 41 17.87 10.55 2.48
C ILE A 41 18.03 9.18 1.79
N ALA A 42 16.91 8.53 1.42
CA ALA A 42 16.99 7.24 0.73
C ALA A 42 17.80 7.33 -0.58
N PHE A 43 18.59 6.30 -0.86
CA PHE A 43 19.46 6.17 -2.05
C PHE A 43 20.57 7.22 -2.19
N THR A 44 20.78 8.09 -1.20
CA THR A 44 21.83 9.14 -1.28
C THR A 44 23.25 8.58 -1.16
N GLU A 45 23.40 7.37 -0.61
CA GLU A 45 24.69 6.70 -0.45
C GLU A 45 25.30 6.23 -1.78
N TYR A 46 24.50 6.12 -2.85
CA TYR A 46 24.93 5.58 -4.15
C TYR A 46 24.60 6.55 -5.29
N PRO A 47 25.32 7.68 -5.39
CA PRO A 47 25.03 8.73 -6.38
C PRO A 47 25.15 8.24 -7.83
N GLU A 48 25.97 7.22 -8.10
CA GLU A 48 26.13 6.62 -9.42
C GLU A 48 24.85 5.89 -9.91
N TRP A 49 23.98 5.46 -9.00
CA TRP A 49 22.71 4.82 -9.33
C TRP A 49 21.54 5.81 -9.45
N ALA A 50 21.73 7.08 -9.11
CA ALA A 50 20.66 8.07 -9.11
C ALA A 50 20.00 8.23 -10.49
N LEU A 51 20.78 8.39 -11.56
CA LEU A 51 20.26 8.54 -12.92
C LEU A 51 19.60 7.26 -13.46
N PRO A 52 20.20 6.05 -13.35
CA PRO A 52 19.52 4.81 -13.72
C PRO A 52 18.20 4.58 -12.97
N LEU A 53 18.17 4.82 -11.65
CA LEU A 53 16.96 4.68 -10.84
C LEU A 53 15.90 5.73 -11.21
N PHE A 54 16.30 6.97 -11.46
CA PHE A 54 15.40 8.02 -11.94
C PHE A 54 14.70 7.61 -13.23
N LEU A 55 15.44 7.14 -14.23
CA LEU A 55 14.88 6.69 -15.51
C LEU A 55 13.98 5.48 -15.33
N LEU A 56 14.36 4.53 -14.51
CA LEU A 56 13.53 3.35 -14.18
C LEU A 56 12.20 3.77 -13.53
N PHE A 57 12.24 4.60 -12.49
CA PHE A 57 11.04 5.03 -11.79
C PHE A 57 10.15 5.93 -12.63
N LEU A 58 10.74 6.81 -13.44
CA LEU A 58 9.99 7.61 -14.41
C LEU A 58 9.27 6.71 -15.42
N PHE A 59 9.96 5.70 -15.96
CA PHE A 59 9.37 4.75 -16.91
C PHE A 59 8.22 3.96 -16.27
N MET A 60 8.41 3.44 -15.05
CA MET A 60 7.35 2.75 -14.31
C MET A 60 6.14 3.65 -14.05
N TYR A 61 6.38 4.91 -13.67
CA TYR A 61 5.31 5.89 -13.42
C TYR A 61 4.52 6.20 -14.69
N LEU A 62 5.19 6.41 -15.81
CA LEU A 62 4.52 6.64 -17.11
C LEU A 62 3.67 5.44 -17.52
N ILE A 63 4.15 4.19 -17.35
CA ILE A 63 3.36 2.98 -17.60
C ILE A 63 2.14 2.93 -16.66
N THR A 64 2.31 3.27 -15.39
CA THR A 64 1.21 3.31 -14.42
C THR A 64 0.13 4.29 -14.86
N LEU A 65 0.51 5.53 -15.21
CA LEU A 65 -0.44 6.55 -15.65
C LEU A 65 -1.16 6.14 -16.95
N LEU A 66 -0.40 5.75 -17.98
CA LEU A 66 -0.96 5.40 -19.29
C LEU A 66 -1.79 4.12 -19.24
N GLY A 67 -1.33 3.11 -18.50
CA GLY A 67 -2.02 1.83 -18.37
C GLY A 67 -3.34 1.95 -17.62
N ASN A 68 -3.35 2.63 -16.49
CA ASN A 68 -4.55 2.81 -15.68
C ASN A 68 -5.54 3.79 -16.31
N LEU A 69 -5.05 4.90 -16.87
CA LEU A 69 -5.91 5.83 -17.62
C LEU A 69 -6.53 5.14 -18.85
N GLY A 70 -5.73 4.36 -19.58
CA GLY A 70 -6.20 3.54 -20.71
C GLY A 70 -7.27 2.54 -20.28
N MET A 71 -7.11 1.89 -19.11
CA MET A 71 -8.11 0.98 -18.55
C MET A 71 -9.44 1.70 -18.24
N ILE A 72 -9.38 2.86 -17.59
CA ILE A 72 -10.57 3.67 -17.28
C ILE A 72 -11.30 4.09 -18.55
N ILE A 73 -10.57 4.60 -19.55
CA ILE A 73 -11.13 5.01 -20.83
C ILE A 73 -11.78 3.83 -21.55
N LEU A 74 -11.10 2.68 -21.61
CA LEU A 74 -11.60 1.47 -22.26
C LEU A 74 -12.90 0.97 -21.64
N ILE A 75 -12.96 0.93 -20.29
CA ILE A 75 -14.16 0.53 -19.54
C ILE A 75 -15.32 1.48 -19.83
N ARG A 76 -15.07 2.78 -19.97
CA ARG A 76 -16.13 3.76 -20.28
C ARG A 76 -16.63 3.69 -21.73
N LEU A 77 -15.77 3.35 -22.68
CA LEU A 77 -16.10 3.37 -24.11
C LEU A 77 -16.72 2.07 -24.63
N ASP A 78 -16.41 0.92 -24.03
CA ASP A 78 -16.98 -0.37 -24.49
C ASP A 78 -18.09 -0.85 -23.53
N HIS A 79 -19.34 -0.80 -23.99
CA HIS A 79 -20.51 -1.21 -23.21
C HIS A 79 -20.46 -2.65 -22.68
N ARG A 80 -19.66 -3.54 -23.30
CA ARG A 80 -19.47 -4.91 -22.83
C ARG A 80 -18.72 -4.96 -21.48
N LEU A 81 -17.99 -3.90 -21.16
CA LEU A 81 -17.28 -3.74 -19.90
C LEU A 81 -18.12 -3.05 -18.81
N HIS A 82 -19.40 -2.76 -19.06
CA HIS A 82 -20.29 -2.12 -18.07
C HIS A 82 -20.91 -3.12 -17.08
N ILE A 83 -20.12 -4.08 -16.60
CA ILE A 83 -20.49 -5.02 -15.54
C ILE A 83 -19.86 -4.62 -14.20
N PRO A 84 -20.40 -5.09 -13.05
CA PRO A 84 -19.97 -4.68 -11.71
C PRO A 84 -18.47 -4.77 -11.48
N MET A 85 -17.84 -5.85 -11.90
CA MET A 85 -16.41 -6.04 -11.73
C MET A 85 -15.56 -4.96 -12.40
N TYR A 86 -15.88 -4.58 -13.65
CA TYR A 86 -15.11 -3.54 -14.34
C TYR A 86 -15.38 -2.15 -13.78
N PHE A 87 -16.58 -1.93 -13.22
CA PHE A 87 -16.85 -0.73 -12.43
C PHE A 87 -15.88 -0.61 -11.23
N LEU A 88 -15.71 -1.67 -10.45
CA LEU A 88 -14.76 -1.72 -9.34
C LEU A 88 -13.32 -1.57 -9.85
N LEU A 89 -12.97 -2.23 -10.96
CA LEU A 89 -11.65 -2.13 -11.58
C LEU A 89 -11.33 -0.70 -12.04
N SER A 90 -12.32 0.06 -12.54
CA SER A 90 -12.10 1.45 -12.92
C SER A 90 -11.78 2.35 -11.72
N HIS A 91 -12.38 2.06 -10.56
CA HIS A 91 -12.02 2.72 -9.30
C HIS A 91 -10.64 2.32 -8.80
N LEU A 92 -10.28 1.03 -8.88
CA LEU A 92 -8.93 0.56 -8.55
C LEU A 92 -7.87 1.24 -9.42
N SER A 93 -8.09 1.31 -10.75
CA SER A 93 -7.19 2.01 -11.65
C SER A 93 -7.05 3.50 -11.34
N PHE A 94 -8.13 4.15 -10.90
CA PHE A 94 -8.07 5.54 -10.45
C PHE A 94 -7.26 5.68 -9.16
N MET A 95 -7.42 4.75 -8.21
CA MET A 95 -6.61 4.74 -6.99
C MET A 95 -5.14 4.48 -7.29
N ASP A 96 -4.79 3.55 -8.19
CA ASP A 96 -3.41 3.28 -8.63
C ASP A 96 -2.72 4.55 -9.16
N ILE A 97 -3.43 5.38 -9.95
CA ILE A 97 -2.93 6.67 -10.44
C ILE A 97 -2.69 7.62 -9.26
N CYS A 98 -3.67 7.79 -8.38
CA CYS A 98 -3.57 8.71 -7.24
C CYS A 98 -2.46 8.28 -6.28
N TYR A 99 -2.42 7.00 -5.92
CA TYR A 99 -1.46 6.42 -4.99
C TYR A 99 0.00 6.58 -5.47
N SER A 100 0.27 6.22 -6.73
CA SER A 100 1.60 6.41 -7.31
C SER A 100 1.97 7.89 -7.46
N SER A 101 1.01 8.78 -7.72
CA SER A 101 1.25 10.22 -7.87
C SER A 101 1.55 10.93 -6.54
N VAL A 102 1.23 10.32 -5.41
CA VAL A 102 1.61 10.84 -4.07
C VAL A 102 3.08 10.55 -3.75
N THR A 103 3.63 9.44 -4.24
CA THR A 103 4.96 8.95 -3.83
C THR A 103 6.03 9.13 -4.91
N VAL A 104 5.75 8.74 -6.14
CA VAL A 104 6.78 8.68 -7.20
C VAL A 104 7.35 10.06 -7.59
N PRO A 105 6.57 11.15 -7.76
CA PRO A 105 7.15 12.45 -8.09
C PRO A 105 8.13 12.96 -7.02
N GLN A 106 7.82 12.77 -5.74
CA GLN A 106 8.71 13.12 -4.63
C GLN A 106 9.99 12.28 -4.66
N MET A 107 9.87 10.99 -4.93
CA MET A 107 11.03 10.10 -5.06
C MET A 107 11.93 10.49 -6.25
N LEU A 108 11.33 10.88 -7.38
CA LEU A 108 12.09 11.37 -8.55
C LEU A 108 12.83 12.68 -8.22
N ALA A 109 12.21 13.61 -7.51
CA ALA A 109 12.85 14.85 -7.08
C ALA A 109 14.03 14.56 -6.13
N MET A 110 13.84 13.65 -5.17
CA MET A 110 14.88 13.25 -4.22
C MET A 110 16.12 12.65 -4.91
N LEU A 111 15.93 11.86 -5.98
CA LEU A 111 17.05 11.28 -6.74
C LEU A 111 17.84 12.34 -7.52
N LEU A 112 17.21 13.43 -7.96
CA LEU A 112 17.88 14.53 -8.67
C LEU A 112 18.63 15.48 -7.72
N GLU A 113 18.09 15.69 -6.51
CA GLU A 113 18.61 16.67 -5.55
C GLU A 113 19.54 16.01 -4.50
N HIS A 114 19.79 14.68 -4.60
CA HIS A 114 20.55 13.89 -3.61
C HIS A 114 20.00 14.02 -2.18
N GLY A 115 18.68 14.02 -2.05
CA GLY A 115 17.92 14.20 -0.83
C GLY A 115 16.80 15.21 -1.03
N ALA A 116 15.78 15.19 -0.18
CA ALA A 116 14.67 16.14 -0.26
C ALA A 116 14.29 16.64 1.12
N ALA A 117 14.29 17.97 1.29
CA ALA A 117 13.68 18.61 2.44
C ALA A 117 12.15 18.65 2.26
N LEU A 118 11.44 18.12 3.25
CA LEU A 118 9.99 18.05 3.24
C LEU A 118 9.44 18.75 4.49
N SER A 119 8.66 19.81 4.32
CA SER A 119 8.05 20.45 5.47
C SER A 119 7.13 19.50 6.23
N TYR A 120 6.99 19.71 7.54
CA TYR A 120 6.09 18.93 8.40
C TYR A 120 4.70 18.74 7.79
N THR A 121 4.12 19.83 7.28
CA THR A 121 2.78 19.80 6.65
C THR A 121 2.76 18.96 5.37
N ARG A 122 3.79 19.05 4.53
CA ARG A 122 3.88 18.22 3.30
C ARG A 122 4.00 16.75 3.63
N CYS A 123 4.80 16.41 4.65
CA CYS A 123 4.92 15.04 5.14
C CYS A 123 3.57 14.51 5.66
N ALA A 124 2.83 15.32 6.45
CA ALA A 124 1.51 14.95 6.94
C ALA A 124 0.49 14.75 5.81
N ILE A 125 0.47 15.63 4.81
CA ILE A 125 -0.41 15.49 3.64
C ILE A 125 -0.04 14.24 2.83
N GLN A 126 1.24 13.98 2.59
CA GLN A 126 1.71 12.80 1.88
C GLN A 126 1.30 11.52 2.61
N PHE A 127 1.53 11.45 3.92
CA PHE A 127 1.13 10.32 4.76
C PHE A 127 -0.39 10.10 4.75
N PHE A 128 -1.18 11.18 4.85
CA PHE A 128 -2.63 11.12 4.77
C PHE A 128 -3.10 10.54 3.43
N LEU A 129 -2.66 11.11 2.31
CA LEU A 129 -3.07 10.68 0.97
C LEU A 129 -2.63 9.25 0.68
N PHE A 130 -1.39 8.91 1.04
CA PHE A 130 -0.85 7.55 0.94
C PHE A 130 -1.71 6.53 1.71
N THR A 131 -2.03 6.84 2.97
CA THR A 131 -2.85 5.98 3.83
C THR A 131 -4.30 5.89 3.33
N PHE A 132 -4.85 6.99 2.82
CA PHE A 132 -6.20 7.07 2.27
C PHE A 132 -6.35 6.19 1.04
N PHE A 133 -5.53 6.38 0.03
CA PHE A 133 -5.60 5.60 -1.21
C PHE A 133 -5.28 4.13 -0.97
N GLY A 134 -4.25 3.80 -0.18
CA GLY A 134 -3.92 2.41 0.16
C GLY A 134 -5.02 1.69 0.95
N SER A 135 -5.76 2.39 1.81
CA SER A 135 -6.92 1.81 2.50
C SER A 135 -8.07 1.50 1.53
N ILE A 136 -8.34 2.40 0.58
CA ILE A 136 -9.36 2.18 -0.45
C ILE A 136 -8.99 0.99 -1.34
N ASP A 137 -7.73 0.82 -1.71
CA ASP A 137 -7.26 -0.33 -2.49
C ASP A 137 -7.54 -1.65 -1.78
N CYS A 138 -7.27 -1.73 -0.47
CA CYS A 138 -7.63 -2.90 0.35
C CYS A 138 -9.12 -3.22 0.27
N TYR A 139 -9.97 -2.22 0.41
CA TYR A 139 -11.43 -2.41 0.35
C TYR A 139 -11.91 -2.76 -1.05
N LEU A 140 -11.40 -2.11 -2.10
CA LEU A 140 -11.77 -2.42 -3.48
C LEU A 140 -11.39 -3.85 -3.88
N LEU A 141 -10.21 -4.32 -3.49
CA LEU A 141 -9.81 -5.72 -3.71
C LEU A 141 -10.74 -6.70 -2.97
N ALA A 142 -11.16 -6.38 -1.74
CA ALA A 142 -12.12 -7.19 -1.02
C ALA A 142 -13.52 -7.19 -1.68
N LEU A 143 -13.99 -6.03 -2.15
CA LEU A 143 -15.25 -5.91 -2.89
C LEU A 143 -15.21 -6.67 -4.22
N MET A 144 -14.08 -6.65 -4.92
CA MET A 144 -13.88 -7.44 -6.14
C MET A 144 -13.89 -8.94 -5.86
N ALA A 145 -13.35 -9.40 -4.75
CA ALA A 145 -13.44 -10.80 -4.32
C ALA A 145 -14.89 -11.20 -4.01
N TYR A 146 -15.63 -10.34 -3.33
CA TYR A 146 -17.06 -10.53 -3.03
C TYR A 146 -17.91 -10.56 -4.31
N ASP A 147 -17.65 -9.66 -5.26
CA ASP A 147 -18.30 -9.66 -6.58
C ASP A 147 -18.08 -11.00 -7.31
N ARG A 148 -16.84 -11.49 -7.30
CA ARG A 148 -16.52 -12.80 -7.88
C ARG A 148 -17.20 -13.96 -7.18
N TYR A 149 -17.28 -13.93 -5.85
CA TYR A 149 -18.01 -14.93 -5.08
C TYR A 149 -19.48 -14.98 -5.49
N LEU A 150 -20.17 -13.85 -5.56
CA LEU A 150 -21.57 -13.80 -5.98
C LEU A 150 -21.74 -14.30 -7.42
N ALA A 151 -20.91 -13.87 -8.34
CA ALA A 151 -20.99 -14.25 -9.76
C ALA A 151 -20.78 -15.77 -9.98
N VAL A 152 -19.93 -16.41 -9.18
CA VAL A 152 -19.60 -17.84 -9.35
C VAL A 152 -20.50 -18.74 -8.51
N CYS A 153 -20.76 -18.39 -7.26
CA CYS A 153 -21.46 -19.23 -6.31
C CYS A 153 -22.97 -18.98 -6.26
N GLN A 154 -23.42 -17.77 -6.63
CA GLN A 154 -24.82 -17.39 -6.55
C GLN A 154 -25.30 -16.62 -7.82
N PRO A 155 -25.18 -17.20 -9.03
CA PRO A 155 -25.40 -16.50 -10.28
C PRO A 155 -26.83 -15.96 -10.44
N LEU A 156 -27.82 -16.62 -9.87
CA LEU A 156 -29.22 -16.18 -9.91
C LEU A 156 -29.47 -14.94 -9.03
N LEU A 157 -28.79 -14.84 -7.89
CA LEU A 157 -28.88 -13.71 -6.98
C LEU A 157 -27.94 -12.56 -7.38
N TYR A 158 -26.93 -12.82 -8.20
CA TYR A 158 -25.94 -11.82 -8.60
C TYR A 158 -26.58 -10.57 -9.21
N VAL A 159 -27.52 -10.75 -10.14
CA VAL A 159 -28.19 -9.63 -10.83
C VAL A 159 -29.06 -8.81 -9.89
N THR A 160 -29.68 -9.46 -8.90
CA THR A 160 -30.54 -8.78 -7.93
C THR A 160 -29.77 -8.09 -6.81
N ILE A 161 -28.63 -8.63 -6.42
CA ILE A 161 -27.79 -8.06 -5.35
C ILE A 161 -26.88 -6.95 -5.92
N MET A 162 -26.18 -7.19 -7.05
CA MET A 162 -25.21 -6.26 -7.61
C MET A 162 -25.84 -5.20 -8.53
N THR A 163 -26.89 -4.55 -8.04
CA THR A 163 -27.54 -3.41 -8.70
C THR A 163 -26.59 -2.21 -8.81
N GLN A 164 -26.93 -1.25 -9.64
CA GLN A 164 -26.16 0.00 -9.75
C GLN A 164 -26.07 0.74 -8.40
N GLN A 165 -27.18 0.78 -7.66
CA GLN A 165 -27.22 1.43 -6.35
C GLN A 165 -26.32 0.71 -5.33
N THR A 166 -26.37 -0.64 -5.30
CA THR A 166 -25.51 -1.44 -4.41
C THR A 166 -24.02 -1.20 -4.69
N ARG A 167 -23.62 -1.23 -5.97
CA ARG A 167 -22.22 -0.96 -6.36
C ARG A 167 -21.76 0.42 -5.91
N LEU A 168 -22.58 1.44 -6.14
CA LEU A 168 -22.27 2.80 -5.73
C LEU A 168 -22.17 2.91 -4.21
N SER A 169 -23.10 2.31 -3.46
CA SER A 169 -23.08 2.30 -1.99
C SER A 169 -21.83 1.60 -1.44
N LEU A 170 -21.45 0.45 -2.01
CA LEU A 170 -20.25 -0.29 -1.59
C LEU A 170 -18.97 0.52 -1.83
N VAL A 171 -18.85 1.14 -2.99
CA VAL A 171 -17.70 1.98 -3.31
C VAL A 171 -17.68 3.23 -2.43
N THR A 172 -18.81 3.91 -2.26
CA THR A 172 -18.91 5.08 -1.34
C THR A 172 -18.52 4.68 0.08
N GLY A 173 -19.02 3.52 0.56
CA GLY A 173 -18.63 2.97 1.87
C GLY A 173 -17.11 2.76 2.00
N ALA A 174 -16.46 2.23 0.96
CA ALA A 174 -15.01 2.05 0.93
C ALA A 174 -14.26 3.40 1.02
N TYR A 175 -14.72 4.43 0.28
CA TYR A 175 -14.12 5.77 0.34
C TYR A 175 -14.30 6.43 1.71
N VAL A 176 -15.50 6.34 2.30
CA VAL A 176 -15.78 6.91 3.64
C VAL A 176 -14.96 6.19 4.71
N ALA A 177 -14.90 4.86 4.68
CA ALA A 177 -14.11 4.07 5.62
C ALA A 177 -12.60 4.34 5.48
N GLY A 178 -12.10 4.47 4.23
CA GLY A 178 -10.73 4.85 3.94
C GLY A 178 -10.39 6.24 4.45
N LEU A 179 -11.28 7.22 4.24
CA LEU A 179 -11.12 8.59 4.73
C LEU A 179 -11.01 8.64 6.25
N PHE A 180 -11.95 7.97 6.93
CA PHE A 180 -11.96 7.92 8.40
C PHE A 180 -10.69 7.27 8.95
N SER A 181 -10.28 6.12 8.39
CA SER A 181 -9.05 5.43 8.79
C SER A 181 -7.81 6.30 8.57
N ALA A 182 -7.70 6.98 7.42
CA ALA A 182 -6.58 7.85 7.11
C ALA A 182 -6.51 9.06 8.04
N LEU A 183 -7.65 9.70 8.34
CA LEU A 183 -7.71 10.84 9.28
C LEU A 183 -7.23 10.44 10.67
N VAL A 184 -7.76 9.35 11.23
CA VAL A 184 -7.38 8.89 12.57
C VAL A 184 -5.89 8.55 12.63
N ARG A 185 -5.37 7.82 11.66
CA ARG A 185 -3.95 7.44 11.63
C ARG A 185 -3.03 8.64 11.46
N THR A 186 -3.40 9.60 10.61
CA THR A 186 -2.61 10.81 10.39
C THR A 186 -2.60 11.70 11.63
N VAL A 187 -3.76 11.95 12.23
CA VAL A 187 -3.82 12.72 13.48
C VAL A 187 -2.98 12.04 14.57
N SER A 188 -3.12 10.73 14.75
CA SER A 188 -2.34 9.99 15.76
C SER A 188 -0.84 10.04 15.47
N ALA A 189 -0.39 9.91 14.21
CA ALA A 189 1.02 9.96 13.86
C ALA A 189 1.63 11.35 14.03
N PHE A 190 0.89 12.40 13.66
CA PHE A 190 1.38 13.78 13.68
C PHE A 190 1.05 14.54 14.98
N THR A 191 0.46 13.89 15.98
CA THR A 191 0.42 14.36 17.38
C THR A 191 1.59 13.79 18.21
N LEU A 192 2.45 12.95 17.63
CA LEU A 192 3.69 12.50 18.24
C LEU A 192 4.67 13.68 18.37
N SER A 193 5.42 13.71 19.45
CA SER A 193 6.55 14.63 19.61
C SER A 193 7.76 14.05 18.89
N PHE A 194 8.33 14.79 17.95
CA PHE A 194 9.54 14.40 17.23
C PHE A 194 10.74 15.11 17.81
N CYS A 195 11.84 14.39 18.05
CA CYS A 195 13.08 14.94 18.59
C CYS A 195 14.32 14.27 17.98
N GLY A 196 15.42 15.01 17.96
CA GLY A 196 16.69 14.54 17.41
C GLY A 196 16.89 14.88 15.95
N ALA A 197 17.62 14.04 15.23
CA ALA A 197 17.85 14.21 13.81
C ALA A 197 16.52 14.05 13.06
N ASN A 198 16.15 15.04 12.24
CA ASN A 198 14.95 15.05 11.42
C ASN A 198 15.15 14.33 10.07
N GLU A 199 16.09 13.39 10.02
CA GLU A 199 16.43 12.60 8.85
C GLU A 199 15.57 11.33 8.78
N ILE A 200 14.91 11.15 7.65
CA ILE A 200 14.08 9.99 7.31
C ILE A 200 14.82 9.18 6.25
N ASP A 201 15.43 8.05 6.66
CA ASP A 201 16.04 7.11 5.74
C ASP A 201 14.96 6.24 5.06
N PHE A 202 14.14 6.92 4.24
CA PHE A 202 13.05 6.31 3.48
C PHE A 202 12.69 7.17 2.26
N ILE A 203 11.94 6.59 1.30
CA ILE A 203 11.61 7.25 0.03
C ILE A 203 10.42 8.21 0.10
N PHE A 204 9.64 8.15 1.17
CA PHE A 204 8.49 9.03 1.45
C PHE A 204 8.14 8.98 2.94
N CYS A 205 7.24 9.85 3.39
CA CYS A 205 6.75 9.83 4.77
C CYS A 205 5.85 8.62 5.03
N ASP A 206 6.39 7.63 5.76
CA ASP A 206 5.65 6.43 6.18
C ASP A 206 5.75 6.25 7.70
N LEU A 207 4.89 5.40 8.25
CA LEU A 207 4.77 5.20 9.69
C LEU A 207 6.04 4.65 10.35
N PRO A 208 6.70 3.59 9.84
CA PRO A 208 7.86 3.02 10.51
C PRO A 208 9.02 4.00 10.74
N PRO A 209 9.41 4.84 9.75
CA PRO A 209 10.43 5.86 9.98
C PRO A 209 9.96 6.98 10.92
N LEU A 210 8.70 7.41 10.85
CA LEU A 210 8.17 8.43 11.76
C LEU A 210 8.17 7.97 13.23
N LEU A 211 7.82 6.71 13.49
CA LEU A 211 7.87 6.14 14.84
C LEU A 211 9.30 6.07 15.41
N LYS A 212 10.33 5.92 14.56
CA LYS A 212 11.73 5.96 15.00
C LYS A 212 12.18 7.35 15.46
N LEU A 213 11.57 8.40 14.91
CA LEU A 213 11.84 9.79 15.28
C LEU A 213 10.99 10.29 16.44
N ALA A 214 9.98 9.53 16.83
CA ALA A 214 9.09 9.88 17.92
C ALA A 214 9.80 9.73 19.29
N CYS A 215 9.57 10.68 20.17
CA CYS A 215 10.12 10.72 21.54
C CYS A 215 9.00 10.73 22.57
N GLY A 216 9.32 10.25 23.76
CA GLY A 216 8.37 10.20 24.88
C GLY A 216 7.45 8.99 24.84
N GLU A 217 6.34 9.07 25.56
CA GLU A 217 5.35 7.99 25.65
C GLU A 217 4.41 8.03 24.43
N SER A 218 4.73 7.25 23.40
CA SER A 218 3.95 7.15 22.15
C SER A 218 2.95 5.99 22.14
N TYR A 219 2.86 5.24 23.24
CA TYR A 219 2.09 3.99 23.31
C TYR A 219 0.62 4.12 22.87
N THR A 220 -0.08 5.17 23.30
CA THR A 220 -1.49 5.36 22.93
C THR A 220 -1.66 5.59 21.42
N GLN A 221 -0.81 6.43 20.83
CA GLN A 221 -0.82 6.72 19.41
C GLN A 221 -0.45 5.50 18.57
N GLU A 222 0.57 4.75 19.00
CA GLU A 222 0.97 3.50 18.34
C GLU A 222 -0.17 2.47 18.36
N VAL A 223 -0.83 2.29 19.50
CA VAL A 223 -1.99 1.38 19.62
C VAL A 223 -3.12 1.79 18.69
N VAL A 224 -3.48 3.08 18.64
CA VAL A 224 -4.53 3.58 17.72
C VAL A 224 -4.17 3.28 16.26
N ILE A 225 -2.93 3.59 15.86
CA ILE A 225 -2.47 3.36 14.47
C ILE A 225 -2.52 1.86 14.12
N VAL A 226 -2.04 1.00 15.02
CA VAL A 226 -2.05 -0.46 14.84
C VAL A 226 -3.48 -1.00 14.76
N VAL A 227 -4.37 -0.56 15.67
CA VAL A 227 -5.77 -0.96 15.66
C VAL A 227 -6.43 -0.62 14.31
N PHE A 228 -6.25 0.61 13.81
CA PHE A 228 -6.83 0.99 12.51
C PHE A 228 -6.18 0.24 11.34
N ALA A 229 -4.89 -0.08 11.40
CA ALA A 229 -4.24 -0.94 10.41
C ALA A 229 -4.83 -2.36 10.41
N ILE A 230 -5.12 -2.93 11.59
CA ILE A 230 -5.77 -4.23 11.75
C ILE A 230 -7.20 -4.23 11.19
N PHE A 231 -7.95 -3.16 11.36
CA PHE A 231 -9.30 -3.08 10.77
C PHE A 231 -9.29 -3.03 9.25
N VAL A 232 -8.30 -2.39 8.62
CA VAL A 232 -8.24 -2.26 7.15
C VAL A 232 -7.69 -3.54 6.51
N ILE A 233 -6.47 -3.95 6.87
CA ILE A 233 -5.76 -5.03 6.17
C ILE A 233 -6.34 -6.41 6.50
N PRO A 234 -6.38 -6.87 7.76
CA PRO A 234 -6.91 -8.18 8.09
C PRO A 234 -8.40 -8.34 7.77
N ALA A 235 -9.23 -7.31 7.97
CA ALA A 235 -10.64 -7.40 7.64
C ALA A 235 -10.84 -7.60 6.12
N SER A 236 -10.11 -6.87 5.29
CA SER A 236 -10.13 -7.06 3.83
C SER A 236 -9.63 -8.46 3.45
N MET A 237 -8.56 -8.94 4.07
CA MET A 237 -8.04 -10.29 3.85
C MET A 237 -9.04 -11.38 4.22
N VAL A 238 -9.76 -11.25 5.33
CA VAL A 238 -10.81 -12.21 5.73
C VAL A 238 -11.90 -12.29 4.67
N VAL A 239 -12.39 -11.16 4.16
CA VAL A 239 -13.40 -11.14 3.09
C VAL A 239 -12.87 -11.83 1.84
N ILE A 240 -11.63 -11.56 1.44
CA ILE A 240 -10.99 -12.17 0.28
C ILE A 240 -10.85 -13.69 0.47
N LEU A 241 -10.28 -14.13 1.60
CA LEU A 241 -10.06 -15.55 1.89
C LEU A 241 -11.37 -16.34 1.93
N VAL A 242 -12.38 -15.82 2.62
CA VAL A 242 -13.70 -16.47 2.69
C VAL A 242 -14.34 -16.54 1.30
N SER A 243 -14.32 -15.46 0.52
CA SER A 243 -14.86 -15.42 -0.84
C SER A 243 -14.18 -16.47 -1.73
N TYR A 244 -12.86 -16.55 -1.72
CA TYR A 244 -12.12 -17.51 -2.53
C TYR A 244 -12.24 -18.94 -2.04
N LEU A 245 -12.41 -19.19 -0.74
CA LEU A 245 -12.71 -20.51 -0.22
C LEU A 245 -13.99 -21.05 -0.83
N PHE A 246 -15.07 -20.25 -0.83
CA PHE A 246 -16.34 -20.66 -1.46
C PHE A 246 -16.22 -20.82 -2.98
N ILE A 247 -15.49 -19.93 -3.66
CA ILE A 247 -15.23 -20.04 -5.10
C ILE A 247 -14.51 -21.33 -5.44
N ILE A 248 -13.48 -21.72 -4.69
CA ILE A 248 -12.73 -22.97 -4.89
C ILE A 248 -13.65 -24.18 -4.72
N VAL A 249 -14.45 -24.19 -3.64
CA VAL A 249 -15.44 -25.25 -3.40
C VAL A 249 -16.43 -25.36 -4.56
N ALA A 250 -16.93 -24.23 -5.07
CA ALA A 250 -17.85 -24.19 -6.20
C ALA A 250 -17.19 -24.73 -7.49
N ILE A 251 -15.95 -24.30 -7.78
CA ILE A 251 -15.17 -24.76 -8.96
C ILE A 251 -14.96 -26.29 -8.92
N VAL A 252 -14.58 -26.83 -7.77
CA VAL A 252 -14.36 -28.28 -7.62
C VAL A 252 -15.65 -29.09 -7.88
N ARG A 253 -16.81 -28.53 -7.50
CA ARG A 253 -18.12 -29.17 -7.72
C ARG A 253 -18.68 -29.02 -9.14
N MET A 254 -18.06 -28.21 -10.00
CA MET A 254 -18.51 -28.07 -11.40
C MET A 254 -18.31 -29.36 -12.20
N PRO A 255 -19.31 -29.84 -12.96
CA PRO A 255 -19.23 -31.11 -13.67
C PRO A 255 -18.27 -31.12 -14.85
N SER A 256 -18.10 -29.97 -15.53
CA SER A 256 -17.30 -29.86 -16.76
C SER A 256 -15.91 -29.30 -16.49
N ALA A 257 -14.86 -30.00 -17.00
CA ALA A 257 -13.49 -29.51 -16.94
C ALA A 257 -13.30 -28.17 -17.67
N GLY A 258 -14.02 -27.95 -18.77
CA GLY A 258 -14.01 -26.68 -19.52
C GLY A 258 -14.59 -25.51 -18.71
N SER A 259 -15.70 -25.74 -18.00
CA SER A 259 -16.29 -24.72 -17.11
C SER A 259 -15.35 -24.39 -15.95
N ARG A 260 -14.73 -25.40 -15.33
CA ARG A 260 -13.74 -25.20 -14.26
C ARG A 260 -12.57 -24.33 -14.72
N ALA A 261 -11.97 -24.67 -15.87
CA ALA A 261 -10.84 -23.92 -16.41
C ALA A 261 -11.20 -22.48 -16.76
N LYS A 262 -12.40 -22.24 -17.33
CA LYS A 262 -12.89 -20.92 -17.66
C LYS A 262 -13.09 -20.06 -16.40
N THR A 263 -13.77 -20.58 -15.38
CA THR A 263 -14.02 -19.89 -14.12
C THR A 263 -12.71 -19.60 -13.37
N PHE A 264 -11.80 -20.57 -13.29
CA PHE A 264 -10.49 -20.38 -12.70
C PHE A 264 -9.68 -19.29 -13.42
N SER A 265 -9.65 -19.31 -14.75
CA SER A 265 -8.95 -18.29 -15.56
C SER A 265 -9.46 -16.87 -15.29
N THR A 266 -10.78 -16.71 -15.07
CA THR A 266 -11.37 -15.40 -14.76
C THR A 266 -10.99 -14.89 -13.37
N CYS A 267 -10.79 -15.78 -12.41
CA CYS A 267 -10.41 -15.45 -11.04
C CYS A 267 -8.90 -15.19 -10.88
N THR A 268 -8.07 -15.77 -11.77
CA THR A 268 -6.61 -15.76 -11.62
C THR A 268 -6.02 -14.35 -11.67
N SER A 269 -6.55 -13.44 -12.50
CA SER A 269 -6.07 -12.05 -12.55
C SER A 269 -6.22 -11.35 -11.20
N HIS A 270 -7.40 -11.49 -10.60
CA HIS A 270 -7.67 -10.89 -9.29
C HIS A 270 -6.84 -11.55 -8.19
N LEU A 271 -6.71 -12.88 -8.18
CA LEU A 271 -5.85 -13.59 -7.23
C LEU A 271 -4.38 -13.15 -7.35
N THR A 272 -3.88 -12.93 -8.57
CA THR A 272 -2.52 -12.44 -8.79
C THR A 272 -2.34 -11.04 -8.19
N ALA A 273 -3.26 -10.11 -8.46
CA ALA A 273 -3.22 -8.75 -7.91
C ALA A 273 -3.27 -8.76 -6.38
N VAL A 274 -4.22 -9.52 -5.80
CA VAL A 274 -4.37 -9.68 -4.34
C VAL A 274 -3.11 -10.27 -3.70
N SER A 275 -2.54 -11.33 -4.30
CA SER A 275 -1.34 -11.98 -3.76
C SER A 275 -0.13 -11.06 -3.77
N LEU A 276 0.06 -10.27 -4.83
CA LEU A 276 1.12 -9.28 -4.91
C LEU A 276 0.91 -8.16 -3.88
N PHE A 277 -0.29 -7.60 -3.81
CA PHE A 277 -0.60 -6.48 -2.92
C PHE A 277 -0.48 -6.88 -1.44
N PHE A 278 -1.26 -7.87 -1.00
CA PHE A 278 -1.24 -8.29 0.39
C PHE A 278 0.05 -9.03 0.78
N GLY A 279 0.67 -9.75 -0.15
CA GLY A 279 1.97 -10.40 0.10
C GLY A 279 3.07 -9.39 0.42
N THR A 280 3.16 -8.27 -0.31
CA THR A 280 4.10 -7.19 0.00
C THR A 280 3.78 -6.48 1.31
N LEU A 281 2.51 -6.21 1.61
CA LEU A 281 2.11 -5.61 2.89
C LEU A 281 2.46 -6.52 4.07
N ILE A 282 2.14 -7.81 4.00
CA ILE A 282 2.46 -8.79 5.04
C ILE A 282 3.97 -8.85 5.27
N PHE A 283 4.74 -8.89 4.18
CA PHE A 283 6.20 -8.91 4.26
C PHE A 283 6.76 -7.68 4.98
N MET A 284 6.22 -6.48 4.70
CA MET A 284 6.60 -5.24 5.39
C MET A 284 6.29 -5.28 6.89
N TYR A 285 5.06 -5.69 7.24
CA TYR A 285 4.64 -5.71 8.64
C TYR A 285 5.32 -6.80 9.48
N LEU A 286 5.54 -8.00 8.90
CA LEU A 286 6.23 -9.08 9.61
C LEU A 286 7.71 -8.79 9.85
N ARG A 287 8.36 -8.03 8.95
CA ARG A 287 9.79 -7.69 9.07
C ARG A 287 10.06 -6.37 9.78
N GLY A 288 9.10 -5.46 9.86
CA GLY A 288 9.28 -4.12 10.45
C GLY A 288 9.84 -4.09 11.87
N ASN A 289 9.69 -5.20 12.61
CA ASN A 289 10.17 -5.30 14.00
C ASN A 289 11.55 -5.97 14.17
N SER A 290 12.20 -6.43 13.09
CA SER A 290 13.42 -7.27 13.21
C SER A 290 14.75 -6.53 13.01
N GLY A 291 14.82 -5.21 13.22
CA GLY A 291 16.10 -4.46 13.26
C GLY A 291 16.98 -4.54 11.99
N GLN A 292 16.44 -4.99 10.86
CA GLN A 292 17.18 -5.14 9.62
C GLN A 292 17.31 -3.82 8.83
N SER A 293 18.35 -3.78 7.98
CA SER A 293 18.78 -2.63 7.20
C SER A 293 17.61 -1.90 6.51
N SER A 294 17.63 -0.58 6.56
CA SER A 294 16.73 0.36 5.90
C SER A 294 16.57 0.09 4.41
N GLU A 295 17.63 -0.31 3.73
CA GLU A 295 17.67 -0.61 2.29
C GLU A 295 16.60 -1.64 1.86
N LYS A 296 16.41 -2.73 2.62
CA LYS A 296 15.41 -3.76 2.27
C LYS A 296 13.99 -3.23 2.37
N ASN A 297 13.72 -2.37 3.34
CA ASN A 297 12.42 -1.74 3.51
C ASN A 297 12.15 -0.73 2.39
N GLN A 298 13.18 -0.02 1.91
CA GLN A 298 13.09 0.87 0.75
C GLN A 298 12.75 0.10 -0.53
N VAL A 299 13.42 -1.03 -0.79
CA VAL A 299 13.11 -1.89 -1.97
C VAL A 299 11.67 -2.40 -1.92
N VAL A 300 11.20 -2.87 -0.77
CA VAL A 300 9.82 -3.35 -0.64
C VAL A 300 8.82 -2.21 -0.81
N SER A 301 9.13 -1.00 -0.32
CA SER A 301 8.25 0.14 -0.52
C SER A 301 8.13 0.55 -1.99
N VAL A 302 9.18 0.42 -2.79
CA VAL A 302 9.11 0.57 -4.25
C VAL A 302 8.16 -0.45 -4.89
N LEU A 303 8.13 -1.70 -4.38
CA LEU A 303 7.24 -2.72 -4.92
C LEU A 303 5.76 -2.33 -4.77
N TYR A 304 5.32 -1.90 -3.58
CA TYR A 304 3.90 -1.59 -3.40
C TYR A 304 3.50 -0.18 -3.89
N THR A 305 4.44 0.78 -3.96
CA THR A 305 4.13 2.14 -4.44
C THR A 305 4.27 2.32 -5.95
N GLY A 306 5.18 1.58 -6.58
CA GLY A 306 5.49 1.74 -8.00
C GLY A 306 5.16 0.51 -8.84
N VAL A 307 5.62 -0.69 -8.42
CA VAL A 307 5.50 -1.89 -9.24
C VAL A 307 4.07 -2.42 -9.29
N ILE A 308 3.37 -2.50 -8.18
CA ILE A 308 2.00 -3.04 -8.14
C ILE A 308 1.02 -2.18 -8.94
N PRO A 309 0.95 -0.84 -8.77
CA PRO A 309 0.11 0.01 -9.60
C PRO A 309 0.42 -0.07 -11.10
N MET A 310 1.69 -0.30 -11.47
CA MET A 310 2.10 -0.53 -12.85
C MET A 310 1.61 -1.89 -13.39
N LEU A 311 1.64 -2.94 -12.55
CA LEU A 311 1.26 -4.29 -12.96
C LEU A 311 -0.26 -4.50 -13.04
N ASN A 312 -1.06 -3.80 -12.25
CA ASN A 312 -2.52 -3.98 -12.22
C ASN A 312 -3.17 -3.90 -13.60
N PRO A 313 -2.98 -2.84 -14.42
CA PRO A 313 -3.58 -2.78 -15.74
C PRO A 313 -3.07 -3.91 -16.67
N LEU A 314 -1.82 -4.34 -16.52
CA LEU A 314 -1.26 -5.45 -17.30
C LEU A 314 -1.89 -6.80 -16.91
N ILE A 315 -2.01 -7.08 -15.60
CA ILE A 315 -2.61 -8.32 -15.09
C ILE A 315 -4.06 -8.46 -15.56
N TYR A 316 -4.83 -7.37 -15.48
CA TYR A 316 -6.23 -7.39 -15.90
C TYR A 316 -6.40 -7.35 -17.43
N SER A 317 -5.55 -6.65 -18.17
CA SER A 317 -5.64 -6.60 -19.63
C SER A 317 -5.10 -7.86 -20.31
N LEU A 318 -3.96 -8.40 -19.85
CA LEU A 318 -3.32 -9.55 -20.50
C LEU A 318 -4.06 -10.88 -20.30
N ARG A 319 -4.81 -11.03 -19.22
CA ARG A 319 -5.53 -12.29 -18.93
C ARG A 319 -7.00 -12.25 -19.29
N ASN A 320 -7.61 -11.07 -19.40
CA ASN A 320 -9.03 -10.94 -19.67
C ASN A 320 -9.30 -10.82 -21.18
N LYS A 321 -10.04 -11.79 -21.73
CA LYS A 321 -10.39 -11.81 -23.18
C LYS A 321 -11.24 -10.60 -23.58
N GLU A 322 -12.18 -10.19 -22.74
CA GLU A 322 -13.08 -9.07 -23.03
C GLU A 322 -12.32 -7.75 -23.11
N VAL A 323 -11.38 -7.52 -22.20
CA VAL A 323 -10.50 -6.35 -22.22
C VAL A 323 -9.59 -6.35 -23.45
N LYS A 324 -9.02 -7.50 -23.79
CA LYS A 324 -8.20 -7.64 -25.02
C LYS A 324 -8.98 -7.30 -26.30
N GLU A 325 -10.21 -7.80 -26.39
CA GLU A 325 -11.07 -7.53 -27.55
C GLU A 325 -11.50 -6.06 -27.62
N ALA A 326 -11.83 -5.46 -26.49
CA ALA A 326 -12.14 -4.04 -26.40
C ALA A 326 -10.94 -3.17 -26.80
N LEU A 327 -9.74 -3.50 -26.30
CA LEU A 327 -8.49 -2.81 -26.67
C LEU A 327 -8.19 -2.94 -28.16
N ARG A 328 -8.33 -4.14 -28.73
CA ARG A 328 -8.12 -4.36 -30.16
C ARG A 328 -9.09 -3.54 -31.03
N LYS A 329 -10.37 -3.47 -30.62
CA LYS A 329 -11.36 -2.62 -31.30
C LYS A 329 -11.01 -1.14 -31.22
N PHE A 330 -10.59 -0.67 -30.06
CA PHE A 330 -10.18 0.71 -29.84
C PHE A 330 -8.99 1.08 -30.74
N LEU A 331 -7.93 0.25 -30.74
CA LEU A 331 -6.75 0.46 -31.57
C LEU A 331 -7.07 0.45 -33.08
N ASN A 332 -7.98 -0.41 -33.53
CA ASN A 332 -8.41 -0.45 -34.93
C ASN A 332 -9.19 0.82 -35.29
N ARG A 333 -10.01 1.38 -34.41
CA ARG A 333 -10.70 2.66 -34.67
C ARG A 333 -9.72 3.83 -34.79
N VAL A 334 -8.73 3.90 -33.89
CA VAL A 334 -7.69 4.95 -33.95
C VAL A 334 -6.83 4.86 -35.20
N LYS A 335 -6.58 3.67 -35.75
CA LYS A 335 -5.84 3.49 -37.01
C LYS A 335 -6.62 3.88 -38.24
N LEU A 336 -7.95 3.93 -38.16
CA LEU A 336 -8.86 4.26 -39.28
C LEU A 336 -9.29 5.74 -39.24
N SER A 337 -8.99 6.46 -38.20
CA SER A 337 -9.16 7.92 -38.04
C SER A 337 -7.86 8.65 -38.42
#